data_eafe20e343116f35d45d3ded1da25bc2
#
_entry.id   eafe20e343116f35d45d3ded1da25bc2
#
_cell.length_a   1.000
_cell.length_b   1.000
_cell.length_c   1.000
_cell.angle_alpha   90.00
_cell.angle_beta   90.00
_cell.angle_gamma   90.00
#
_symmetry.space_group_name_H-M   'P 1'
#
loop_
_entity.id
_entity.type
_entity.pdbx_description
1 polymer ?
#
loop_
_entity_poly.entity_id
_entity_poly.type
_entity_poly.pdbx_seq_one_letter_code
_entity_poly.pdbx_strand_id
1 'polypeptide(L)'
;MLPLKDDNPTRRFPVLTVALIALNVLIFAYQSTKPNPPTFSTTTELAASQSGMVCEFSVVPDRVLDGQAPADDPCLDLNRRQARYTGLVTHQFMHASWFHLLGNMLFLWVFGNNIEDRLGRFRFLPFYLLCGIAAALGQALTDPSSVVPLIGASGAISGVLGAYFLLFPRARVLSLIVVFPVRLPAWIVLGVYIAFQFVYVSGQAQEGEGGVAYWAHIV
;
A
#
# COMPACT_ATOMS: atom_id res chain seq x y z
N MET A 1 -12.34 12.08 -1.48
CA MET A 1 -13.52 11.21 -1.31
C MET A 1 -13.11 10.01 -0.49
N LEU A 2 -13.80 9.74 0.65
CA LEU A 2 -13.43 8.71 1.62
C LEU A 2 -14.53 7.64 1.66
N PRO A 3 -14.28 6.37 1.28
CA PRO A 3 -15.26 5.30 1.38
C PRO A 3 -15.44 4.91 2.85
N LEU A 4 -16.69 4.82 3.31
CA LEU A 4 -17.02 4.49 4.69
C LEU A 4 -17.60 3.08 4.84
N LYS A 5 -18.42 2.67 3.88
CA LYS A 5 -19.11 1.39 3.89
C LYS A 5 -19.63 1.08 2.49
N ASP A 6 -19.67 -0.18 2.12
CA ASP A 6 -20.44 -0.64 0.96
C ASP A 6 -21.79 -1.27 1.39
N ASP A 7 -22.71 -1.31 0.45
CA ASP A 7 -24.04 -1.94 0.66
C ASP A 7 -24.05 -3.41 0.20
N ASN A 8 -22.88 -4.00 -0.10
CA ASN A 8 -22.76 -5.37 -0.58
C ASN A 8 -22.61 -6.34 0.60
N PRO A 9 -23.61 -7.17 0.91
CA PRO A 9 -23.59 -8.02 2.08
C PRO A 9 -22.61 -9.19 1.91
N THR A 10 -21.81 -9.45 2.92
CA THR A 10 -20.96 -10.64 3.00
C THR A 10 -21.72 -11.81 3.64
N ARG A 11 -21.46 -13.02 3.17
CA ARG A 11 -22.07 -14.26 3.70
C ARG A 11 -21.31 -14.81 4.89
N ARG A 12 -20.02 -14.50 4.99
CA ARG A 12 -19.10 -15.03 6.01
C ARG A 12 -18.37 -13.90 6.70
N PHE A 13 -18.01 -14.14 7.97
CA PHE A 13 -17.16 -13.22 8.70
C PHE A 13 -15.76 -13.17 8.04
N PRO A 14 -15.23 -11.97 7.73
CA PRO A 14 -13.98 -11.79 6.99
C PRO A 14 -12.75 -11.95 7.90
N VAL A 15 -12.41 -13.18 8.24
CA VAL A 15 -11.36 -13.49 9.23
C VAL A 15 -9.98 -12.99 8.77
N LEU A 16 -9.64 -13.19 7.49
CA LEU A 16 -8.33 -12.78 6.99
C LEU A 16 -8.22 -11.28 6.81
N THR A 17 -9.28 -10.62 6.36
CA THR A 17 -9.34 -9.16 6.31
C THR A 17 -9.08 -8.56 7.70
N VAL A 18 -9.78 -9.06 8.73
CA VAL A 18 -9.58 -8.63 10.12
C VAL A 18 -8.17 -8.96 10.62
N ALA A 19 -7.66 -10.16 10.32
CA ALA A 19 -6.32 -10.58 10.72
C ALA A 19 -5.22 -9.72 10.06
N LEU A 20 -5.37 -9.39 8.77
CA LEU A 20 -4.44 -8.51 8.06
C LEU A 20 -4.47 -7.09 8.65
N ILE A 21 -5.66 -6.55 8.95
CA ILE A 21 -5.80 -5.26 9.62
C ILE A 21 -5.10 -5.27 10.98
N ALA A 22 -5.39 -6.27 11.81
CA ALA A 22 -4.78 -6.41 13.13
C ALA A 22 -3.25 -6.53 13.04
N LEU A 23 -2.74 -7.33 12.09
CA LEU A 23 -1.30 -7.50 11.87
C LEU A 23 -0.64 -6.18 11.46
N ASN A 24 -1.22 -5.43 10.54
CA ASN A 24 -0.70 -4.12 10.13
C ASN A 24 -0.66 -3.12 11.30
N VAL A 25 -1.73 -3.07 12.11
CA VAL A 25 -1.80 -2.21 13.30
C VAL A 25 -0.72 -2.60 14.32
N LEU A 26 -0.55 -3.89 14.61
CA LEU A 26 0.45 -4.38 15.56
C LEU A 26 1.88 -4.10 15.09
N ILE A 27 2.17 -4.36 13.80
CA ILE A 27 3.49 -4.08 13.22
C ILE A 27 3.78 -2.58 13.27
N PHE A 28 2.82 -1.74 12.90
CA PHE A 28 3.00 -0.28 12.93
C PHE A 28 3.14 0.25 14.37
N ALA A 29 2.37 -0.27 15.31
CA ALA A 29 2.54 0.06 16.72
C ALA A 29 3.94 -0.29 17.22
N TYR A 30 4.46 -1.47 16.85
CA TYR A 30 5.84 -1.86 17.15
C TYR A 30 6.87 -0.96 16.44
N GLN A 31 6.66 -0.64 15.16
CA GLN A 31 7.49 0.27 14.37
C GLN A 31 7.59 1.66 15.06
N SER A 32 6.47 2.15 15.61
CA SER A 32 6.39 3.44 16.29
C SER A 32 7.14 3.47 17.64
N THR A 33 7.53 2.32 18.21
CA THR A 33 8.35 2.25 19.44
C THR A 33 9.85 2.33 19.18
N LYS A 34 10.28 2.29 17.91
CA LYS A 34 11.70 2.30 17.55
C LYS A 34 12.26 3.72 17.55
N PRO A 35 13.57 3.89 17.79
CA PRO A 35 14.23 5.17 17.59
C PRO A 35 14.00 5.66 16.16
N ASN A 36 13.69 6.94 16.01
CA ASN A 36 13.27 7.54 14.74
C ASN A 36 11.98 6.91 14.19
N PRO A 37 10.84 7.05 14.92
CA PRO A 37 9.56 6.60 14.37
C PRO A 37 9.25 7.38 13.10
N PRO A 38 8.48 6.80 12.17
CA PRO A 38 8.06 7.48 10.95
C PRO A 38 7.27 8.74 11.32
N THR A 39 7.87 9.90 11.13
CA THR A 39 7.22 11.22 11.25
C THR A 39 7.10 11.82 9.87
N PHE A 40 6.01 12.51 9.61
CA PHE A 40 5.82 13.22 8.36
C PHE A 40 6.85 14.32 8.19
N SER A 41 7.73 14.11 7.28
CA SER A 41 8.66 15.09 6.79
C SER A 41 8.95 14.76 5.32
N THR A 42 9.53 15.66 4.60
CA THR A 42 9.88 15.52 3.19
C THR A 42 10.62 14.21 2.89
N THR A 43 10.59 13.78 1.65
CA THR A 43 11.24 12.53 1.17
C THR A 43 12.69 12.38 1.60
N THR A 44 13.41 13.49 1.71
CA THR A 44 14.81 13.53 2.17
C THR A 44 14.92 13.22 3.67
N GLU A 45 13.97 13.68 4.48
CA GLU A 45 13.93 13.39 5.92
C GLU A 45 13.39 11.98 6.19
N LEU A 46 12.50 11.45 5.33
CA LEU A 46 12.08 10.06 5.39
C LEU A 46 13.28 9.12 5.18
N ALA A 47 14.15 9.41 4.22
CA ALA A 47 15.38 8.66 4.00
C ALA A 47 16.37 8.76 5.16
N ALA A 48 16.53 9.94 5.76
CA ALA A 48 17.47 10.19 6.86
C ALA A 48 16.97 9.71 8.23
N SER A 49 15.65 9.68 8.46
CA SER A 49 15.04 9.25 9.74
C SER A 49 14.71 7.77 9.80
N GLN A 50 15.02 7.00 8.76
CA GLN A 50 14.57 5.61 8.66
C GLN A 50 15.31 4.72 9.65
N SER A 51 14.55 4.24 10.62
CA SER A 51 15.01 3.19 11.52
C SER A 51 15.47 1.97 10.71
N GLY A 52 16.47 1.25 11.19
CA GLY A 52 16.94 0.01 10.57
C GLY A 52 15.82 -0.95 10.13
N MET A 53 14.66 -0.87 10.79
CA MET A 53 13.47 -1.66 10.48
C MET A 53 12.87 -1.35 9.10
N VAL A 54 12.76 -0.08 8.68
CA VAL A 54 12.25 0.26 7.35
C VAL A 54 13.27 -0.20 6.29
N CYS A 55 14.55 0.00 6.55
CA CYS A 55 15.60 -0.46 5.65
C CYS A 55 15.63 -1.99 5.47
N GLU A 56 15.30 -2.73 6.52
CA GLU A 56 15.33 -4.19 6.52
C GLU A 56 14.08 -4.81 5.87
N PHE A 57 12.90 -4.20 6.05
CA PHE A 57 11.61 -4.78 5.67
C PHE A 57 10.91 -4.08 4.50
N SER A 58 11.48 -3.00 3.95
CA SER A 58 10.96 -2.31 2.75
C SER A 58 11.45 -2.94 1.44
N VAL A 59 10.88 -2.48 0.33
CA VAL A 59 11.41 -2.70 -1.02
C VAL A 59 12.11 -1.44 -1.49
N VAL A 60 13.39 -1.55 -1.84
CA VAL A 60 14.12 -0.47 -2.52
C VAL A 60 14.32 -0.91 -3.97
N PRO A 61 13.78 -0.18 -4.98
CA PRO A 61 13.82 -0.58 -6.37
C PRO A 61 15.21 -0.94 -6.89
N ASP A 62 16.20 -0.08 -6.67
CA ASP A 62 17.58 -0.29 -7.09
C ASP A 62 18.16 -1.60 -6.53
N ARG A 63 17.90 -1.91 -5.27
CA ARG A 63 18.37 -3.16 -4.65
C ARG A 63 17.71 -4.40 -5.21
N VAL A 64 16.42 -4.31 -5.57
CA VAL A 64 15.66 -5.46 -6.08
C VAL A 64 16.13 -5.83 -7.47
N LEU A 65 16.45 -4.85 -8.32
CA LEU A 65 16.81 -5.07 -9.72
C LEU A 65 18.32 -5.31 -9.88
N ASP A 66 19.17 -4.39 -9.44
CA ASP A 66 20.61 -4.46 -9.68
C ASP A 66 21.41 -5.15 -8.56
N GLY A 67 20.87 -5.18 -7.35
CA GLY A 67 21.53 -5.77 -6.19
C GLY A 67 22.76 -5.02 -5.69
N GLN A 68 23.03 -3.84 -6.25
CA GLN A 68 24.06 -2.91 -5.79
C GLN A 68 23.36 -1.74 -5.13
N ALA A 69 23.77 -1.39 -3.92
CA ALA A 69 23.26 -0.19 -3.28
C ALA A 69 24.17 0.98 -3.69
N PRO A 70 23.59 2.11 -4.17
CA PRO A 70 24.34 3.34 -4.39
C PRO A 70 25.06 3.78 -3.12
N ALA A 71 26.14 4.57 -3.28
CA ALA A 71 26.95 5.04 -2.15
C ALA A 71 26.16 5.96 -1.20
N ASP A 72 25.09 6.57 -1.69
CA ASP A 72 24.18 7.45 -0.97
C ASP A 72 22.92 6.74 -0.43
N ASP A 73 22.86 5.40 -0.54
CA ASP A 73 21.76 4.62 0.02
C ASP A 73 21.75 4.74 1.55
N PRO A 74 20.70 5.32 2.15
CA PRO A 74 20.61 5.53 3.60
C PRO A 74 20.60 4.23 4.41
N CYS A 75 20.41 3.10 3.74
CA CYS A 75 20.37 1.78 4.35
C CYS A 75 21.58 0.90 4.01
N LEU A 76 22.73 1.52 3.69
CA LEU A 76 23.92 0.83 3.19
C LEU A 76 24.48 -0.26 4.10
N ASP A 77 24.37 -0.09 5.42
CA ASP A 77 25.04 -0.93 6.43
C ASP A 77 24.29 -2.23 6.76
N LEU A 78 23.09 -2.43 6.22
CA LEU A 78 22.28 -3.59 6.52
C LEU A 78 22.56 -4.77 5.57
N ASN A 79 22.40 -5.99 6.08
CA ASN A 79 22.73 -7.24 5.39
C ASN A 79 21.91 -7.41 4.09
N ARG A 80 22.42 -6.90 2.98
CA ARG A 80 21.77 -6.56 1.72
C ARG A 80 21.05 -7.71 1.02
N ARG A 81 21.53 -8.94 1.16
CA ARG A 81 20.97 -10.09 0.42
C ARG A 81 19.64 -10.56 0.99
N GLN A 82 19.46 -10.47 2.30
CA GLN A 82 18.27 -10.99 2.97
C GLN A 82 17.08 -10.02 2.81
N ALA A 83 17.33 -8.72 2.89
CA ALA A 83 16.31 -7.68 2.70
C ALA A 83 15.75 -7.64 1.27
N ARG A 84 16.54 -8.04 0.26
CA ARG A 84 16.17 -7.95 -1.16
C ARG A 84 14.86 -8.67 -1.50
N TYR A 85 14.66 -9.89 -1.02
CA TYR A 85 13.50 -10.70 -1.37
C TYR A 85 12.44 -10.75 -0.27
N THR A 86 12.84 -10.69 1.00
CA THR A 86 11.89 -10.63 2.11
C THR A 86 11.09 -9.34 2.07
N GLY A 87 11.71 -8.22 1.66
CA GLY A 87 11.06 -6.94 1.46
C GLY A 87 9.84 -7.00 0.53
N LEU A 88 9.86 -7.87 -0.51
CA LEU A 88 8.73 -8.04 -1.42
C LEU A 88 7.42 -8.48 -0.71
N VAL A 89 7.54 -9.13 0.43
CA VAL A 89 6.38 -9.52 1.24
C VAL A 89 6.20 -8.58 2.43
N THR A 90 7.28 -8.23 3.12
CA THR A 90 7.21 -7.52 4.41
C THR A 90 6.85 -6.04 4.26
N HIS A 91 7.22 -5.39 3.15
CA HIS A 91 6.90 -3.99 2.90
C HIS A 91 5.39 -3.68 3.01
N GLN A 92 4.53 -4.67 2.69
CA GLN A 92 3.08 -4.53 2.73
C GLN A 92 2.52 -4.30 4.13
N PHE A 93 3.31 -4.57 5.16
CA PHE A 93 2.93 -4.44 6.58
C PHE A 93 3.56 -3.23 7.25
N MET A 94 4.47 -2.52 6.57
CA MET A 94 5.13 -1.32 7.06
C MET A 94 4.34 -0.08 6.66
N HIS A 95 4.33 0.96 7.50
CA HIS A 95 3.62 2.20 7.17
C HIS A 95 4.45 3.43 7.58
N ALA A 96 4.32 4.51 6.80
CA ALA A 96 5.04 5.75 7.03
C ALA A 96 4.40 6.60 8.13
N SER A 97 3.12 6.41 8.42
CA SER A 97 2.39 7.25 9.37
C SER A 97 1.05 6.65 9.78
N TRP A 98 0.46 7.19 10.85
CA TRP A 98 -0.90 6.85 11.27
C TRP A 98 -1.95 7.09 10.19
N PHE A 99 -1.85 8.19 9.43
CA PHE A 99 -2.80 8.47 8.35
C PHE A 99 -2.66 7.48 7.19
N HIS A 100 -1.42 7.11 6.86
CA HIS A 100 -1.14 6.09 5.84
C HIS A 100 -1.72 4.73 6.26
N LEU A 101 -1.48 4.31 7.51
CA LEU A 101 -2.05 3.09 8.06
C LEU A 101 -3.59 3.14 8.06
N LEU A 102 -4.19 4.18 8.64
CA LEU A 102 -5.64 4.28 8.77
C LEU A 102 -6.34 4.31 7.41
N GLY A 103 -5.77 5.01 6.43
CA GLY A 103 -6.25 5.01 5.05
C GLY A 103 -6.26 3.60 4.47
N ASN A 104 -5.14 2.89 4.54
CA ASN A 104 -5.04 1.51 4.06
C ASN A 104 -6.03 0.58 4.77
N MET A 105 -6.12 0.64 6.09
CA MET A 105 -7.02 -0.22 6.85
C MET A 105 -8.50 0.06 6.56
N LEU A 106 -8.85 1.31 6.32
CA LEU A 106 -10.20 1.68 5.92
C LEU A 106 -10.58 1.07 4.56
N PHE A 107 -9.72 1.21 3.56
CA PHE A 107 -9.97 0.61 2.24
C PHE A 107 -10.01 -0.92 2.31
N LEU A 108 -9.09 -1.53 3.04
CA LEU A 108 -9.09 -2.97 3.24
C LEU A 108 -10.36 -3.46 3.97
N TRP A 109 -10.84 -2.70 4.97
CA TRP A 109 -12.09 -3.00 5.68
C TRP A 109 -13.31 -2.93 4.77
N VAL A 110 -13.43 -1.86 3.97
CA VAL A 110 -14.62 -1.62 3.12
C VAL A 110 -14.70 -2.60 1.95
N PHE A 111 -13.57 -2.94 1.33
CA PHE A 111 -13.55 -3.71 0.09
C PHE A 111 -13.02 -5.14 0.25
N GLY A 112 -12.10 -5.36 1.19
CA GLY A 112 -11.44 -6.65 1.40
C GLY A 112 -12.39 -7.75 1.86
N ASN A 113 -13.35 -7.43 2.72
CA ASN A 113 -14.35 -8.36 3.23
C ASN A 113 -15.14 -9.04 2.10
N ASN A 114 -15.53 -8.29 1.08
CA ASN A 114 -16.29 -8.81 -0.05
C ASN A 114 -15.44 -9.67 -0.98
N ILE A 115 -14.16 -9.31 -1.16
CA ILE A 115 -13.24 -10.09 -1.97
C ILE A 115 -12.85 -11.38 -1.25
N GLU A 116 -12.64 -11.32 0.08
CA GLU A 116 -12.45 -12.53 0.89
C GLU A 116 -13.66 -13.47 0.82
N ASP A 117 -14.89 -12.94 0.92
CA ASP A 117 -16.11 -13.73 0.83
C ASP A 117 -16.26 -14.39 -0.55
N ARG A 118 -15.87 -13.69 -1.62
CA ARG A 118 -15.95 -14.16 -3.00
C ARG A 118 -14.89 -15.21 -3.35
N LEU A 119 -13.64 -14.98 -2.97
CA LEU A 119 -12.51 -15.88 -3.27
C LEU A 119 -12.44 -17.07 -2.28
N GLY A 120 -12.93 -16.86 -1.06
CA GLY A 120 -12.68 -17.71 0.08
C GLY A 120 -11.29 -17.50 0.68
N ARG A 121 -11.14 -17.85 1.96
CA ARG A 121 -9.93 -17.58 2.78
C ARG A 121 -8.65 -18.09 2.13
N PHE A 122 -8.64 -19.33 1.65
CA PHE A 122 -7.44 -19.97 1.08
C PHE A 122 -6.90 -19.27 -0.18
N ARG A 123 -7.76 -18.58 -0.95
CA ARG A 123 -7.35 -17.87 -2.17
C ARG A 123 -7.14 -16.39 -1.93
N PHE A 124 -7.82 -15.81 -0.94
CA PHE A 124 -7.72 -14.38 -0.64
C PHE A 124 -6.33 -13.99 -0.16
N LEU A 125 -5.74 -14.75 0.76
CA LEU A 125 -4.41 -14.42 1.30
C LEU A 125 -3.32 -14.44 0.21
N PRO A 126 -3.13 -15.53 -0.58
CA PRO A 126 -2.14 -15.49 -1.65
C PRO A 126 -2.47 -14.44 -2.72
N PHE A 127 -3.73 -14.17 -3.03
CA PHE A 127 -4.12 -13.09 -3.93
C PHE A 127 -3.63 -11.73 -3.40
N TYR A 128 -3.92 -11.41 -2.14
CA TYR A 128 -3.48 -10.17 -1.49
C TYR A 128 -1.96 -10.01 -1.55
N LEU A 129 -1.22 -11.02 -1.12
CA LEU A 129 0.25 -10.99 -1.09
C LEU A 129 0.85 -10.86 -2.51
N LEU A 130 0.33 -11.60 -3.48
CA LEU A 130 0.80 -11.54 -4.87
C LEU A 130 0.52 -10.18 -5.52
N CYS A 131 -0.62 -9.56 -5.25
CA CYS A 131 -0.89 -8.20 -5.72
C CYS A 131 0.11 -7.20 -5.16
N GLY A 132 0.46 -7.30 -3.87
CA GLY A 132 1.48 -6.44 -3.27
C GLY A 132 2.87 -6.65 -3.85
N ILE A 133 3.26 -7.91 -4.10
CA ILE A 133 4.52 -8.23 -4.77
C ILE A 133 4.55 -7.67 -6.21
N ALA A 134 3.47 -7.88 -6.97
CA ALA A 134 3.36 -7.39 -8.34
C ALA A 134 3.45 -5.85 -8.38
N ALA A 135 2.76 -5.17 -7.47
CA ALA A 135 2.81 -3.72 -7.34
C ALA A 135 4.23 -3.20 -7.02
N ALA A 136 4.93 -3.85 -6.10
CA ALA A 136 6.32 -3.48 -5.77
C ALA A 136 7.28 -3.69 -6.93
N LEU A 137 7.13 -4.81 -7.65
CA LEU A 137 7.93 -5.08 -8.85
C LEU A 137 7.60 -4.11 -9.99
N GLY A 138 6.32 -3.78 -10.19
CA GLY A 138 5.89 -2.79 -11.17
C GLY A 138 6.50 -1.42 -10.89
N GLN A 139 6.49 -0.95 -9.65
CA GLN A 139 7.15 0.28 -9.25
C GLN A 139 8.67 0.21 -9.50
N ALA A 140 9.32 -0.88 -9.12
CA ALA A 140 10.75 -1.05 -9.35
C ALA A 140 11.12 -1.03 -10.84
N LEU A 141 10.28 -1.57 -11.70
CA LEU A 141 10.50 -1.54 -13.17
C LEU A 141 10.27 -0.15 -13.78
N THR A 142 9.40 0.67 -13.20
CA THR A 142 9.13 2.03 -13.72
C THR A 142 10.17 3.05 -13.25
N ASP A 143 10.79 2.84 -12.09
CA ASP A 143 11.85 3.68 -11.54
C ASP A 143 12.97 2.80 -10.95
N PRO A 144 13.79 2.17 -11.82
CA PRO A 144 14.81 1.20 -11.40
C PRO A 144 15.92 1.76 -10.52
N SER A 145 16.23 3.05 -10.67
CA SER A 145 17.29 3.73 -9.94
C SER A 145 16.83 4.34 -8.61
N SER A 146 15.56 4.20 -8.25
CA SER A 146 15.03 4.77 -7.03
C SER A 146 15.61 4.09 -5.78
N VAL A 147 16.15 4.93 -4.90
CA VAL A 147 16.62 4.54 -3.56
C VAL A 147 15.54 4.74 -2.48
N VAL A 148 14.36 5.22 -2.87
CA VAL A 148 13.25 5.47 -1.95
C VAL A 148 12.61 4.14 -1.54
N PRO A 149 12.55 3.83 -0.23
CA PRO A 149 11.95 2.61 0.25
C PRO A 149 10.43 2.58 0.01
N LEU A 150 9.94 1.51 -0.61
CA LEU A 150 8.52 1.25 -0.76
C LEU A 150 7.99 0.56 0.49
N ILE A 151 6.94 1.13 1.08
CA ILE A 151 6.24 0.60 2.26
C ILE A 151 4.74 0.86 2.15
N GLY A 152 3.95 -0.05 2.65
CA GLY A 152 2.49 0.09 2.74
C GLY A 152 1.72 -1.07 2.11
N ALA A 153 0.54 -1.30 2.65
CA ALA A 153 -0.42 -2.29 2.15
C ALA A 153 -1.08 -1.88 0.81
N SER A 154 -0.84 -0.65 0.35
CA SER A 154 -1.61 -0.01 -0.71
C SER A 154 -1.52 -0.73 -2.06
N GLY A 155 -0.38 -1.31 -2.41
CA GLY A 155 -0.24 -2.12 -3.62
C GLY A 155 -1.14 -3.36 -3.61
N ALA A 156 -1.15 -4.11 -2.50
CA ALA A 156 -2.05 -5.25 -2.32
C ALA A 156 -3.53 -4.83 -2.31
N ILE A 157 -3.83 -3.70 -1.65
CA ILE A 157 -5.17 -3.13 -1.60
C ILE A 157 -5.62 -2.69 -3.00
N SER A 158 -4.75 -2.15 -3.83
CA SER A 158 -5.08 -1.81 -5.23
C SER A 158 -5.54 -3.02 -6.02
N GLY A 159 -4.89 -4.19 -5.83
CA GLY A 159 -5.39 -5.46 -6.38
C GLY A 159 -6.78 -5.83 -5.87
N VAL A 160 -7.05 -5.63 -4.57
CA VAL A 160 -8.38 -5.84 -3.97
C VAL A 160 -9.42 -4.89 -4.60
N LEU A 161 -9.07 -3.62 -4.79
CA LEU A 161 -9.94 -2.62 -5.43
C LEU A 161 -10.21 -2.97 -6.90
N GLY A 162 -9.20 -3.43 -7.64
CA GLY A 162 -9.35 -3.91 -9.01
C GLY A 162 -10.30 -5.11 -9.09
N ALA A 163 -10.13 -6.10 -8.21
CA ALA A 163 -11.05 -7.23 -8.11
C ALA A 163 -12.48 -6.79 -7.74
N TYR A 164 -12.63 -5.85 -6.80
CA TYR A 164 -13.92 -5.31 -6.43
C TYR A 164 -14.59 -4.57 -7.60
N PHE A 165 -13.83 -3.77 -8.33
CA PHE A 165 -14.31 -3.07 -9.52
C PHE A 165 -14.86 -4.03 -10.58
N LEU A 166 -14.19 -5.16 -10.80
CA LEU A 166 -14.62 -6.17 -11.76
C LEU A 166 -15.84 -6.98 -11.30
N LEU A 167 -15.88 -7.33 -10.01
CA LEU A 167 -16.91 -8.24 -9.47
C LEU A 167 -18.18 -7.49 -9.04
N PHE A 168 -18.05 -6.26 -8.55
CA PHE A 168 -19.13 -5.50 -7.93
C PHE A 168 -19.23 -4.05 -8.41
N PRO A 169 -19.15 -3.76 -9.73
CA PRO A 169 -19.05 -2.39 -10.25
C PRO A 169 -20.27 -1.51 -9.89
N ARG A 170 -21.43 -2.14 -9.70
CA ARG A 170 -22.69 -1.45 -9.41
C ARG A 170 -23.06 -1.43 -7.93
N ALA A 171 -22.26 -2.07 -7.06
CA ALA A 171 -22.47 -2.01 -5.62
C ALA A 171 -22.39 -0.56 -5.14
N ARG A 172 -23.26 -0.18 -4.22
CA ARG A 172 -23.28 1.20 -3.70
C ARG A 172 -22.29 1.32 -2.56
N VAL A 173 -21.44 2.33 -2.64
CA VAL A 173 -20.46 2.67 -1.62
C VAL A 173 -20.85 4.01 -1.00
N LEU A 174 -21.10 4.00 0.30
CA LEU A 174 -21.26 5.22 1.09
C LEU A 174 -19.90 5.90 1.19
N SER A 175 -19.77 7.05 0.58
CA SER A 175 -18.53 7.82 0.55
C SER A 175 -18.73 9.22 1.11
N LEU A 176 -17.76 9.71 1.86
CA LEU A 176 -17.73 11.09 2.33
C LEU A 176 -17.07 11.97 1.26
N ILE A 177 -17.84 12.88 0.68
CA ILE A 177 -17.33 13.90 -0.25
C ILE A 177 -17.29 15.22 0.51
N VAL A 178 -16.07 15.68 0.85
CA VAL A 178 -15.84 16.76 1.81
C VAL A 178 -16.45 16.39 3.16
N VAL A 179 -17.67 16.84 3.46
CA VAL A 179 -18.43 16.54 4.70
C VAL A 179 -19.78 15.86 4.41
N PHE A 180 -20.14 15.65 3.15
CA PHE A 180 -21.44 15.11 2.77
C PHE A 180 -21.36 13.61 2.51
N PRO A 181 -22.13 12.77 3.23
CA PRO A 181 -22.24 11.35 2.94
C PRO A 181 -23.10 11.12 1.69
N VAL A 182 -22.50 10.55 0.65
CA VAL A 182 -23.16 10.25 -0.62
C VAL A 182 -22.99 8.77 -0.96
N ARG A 183 -24.04 8.14 -1.46
CA ARG A 183 -23.98 6.75 -1.96
C ARG A 183 -23.74 6.77 -3.47
N LEU A 184 -22.59 6.28 -3.86
CA LEU A 184 -22.18 6.21 -5.27
C LEU A 184 -21.93 4.76 -5.68
N PRO A 185 -22.17 4.40 -6.96
CA PRO A 185 -21.73 3.13 -7.50
C PRO A 185 -20.20 2.96 -7.36
N ALA A 186 -19.74 1.73 -7.08
CA ALA A 186 -18.33 1.44 -6.89
C ALA A 186 -17.45 1.88 -8.05
N TRP A 187 -17.95 1.77 -9.31
CA TRP A 187 -17.18 2.19 -10.47
C TRP A 187 -16.87 3.70 -10.49
N ILE A 188 -17.72 4.54 -9.89
CA ILE A 188 -17.43 5.98 -9.73
C ILE A 188 -16.37 6.16 -8.65
N VAL A 189 -16.56 5.54 -7.47
CA VAL A 189 -15.67 5.70 -6.33
C VAL A 189 -14.25 5.24 -6.67
N LEU A 190 -14.14 4.06 -7.26
CA LEU A 190 -12.86 3.46 -7.64
C LEU A 190 -12.26 4.11 -8.89
N GLY A 191 -13.10 4.51 -9.86
CA GLY A 191 -12.65 5.26 -11.04
C GLY A 191 -12.04 6.61 -10.67
N VAL A 192 -12.67 7.35 -9.75
CA VAL A 192 -12.11 8.60 -9.21
C VAL A 192 -10.80 8.33 -8.45
N TYR A 193 -10.74 7.26 -7.64
CA TYR A 193 -9.51 6.88 -6.96
C TYR A 193 -8.37 6.63 -7.96
N ILE A 194 -8.60 5.83 -9.00
CA ILE A 194 -7.62 5.54 -10.05
C ILE A 194 -7.22 6.81 -10.80
N ALA A 195 -8.19 7.65 -11.18
CA ALA A 195 -7.92 8.90 -11.88
C ALA A 195 -7.01 9.84 -11.06
N PHE A 196 -7.21 9.92 -9.74
CA PHE A 196 -6.32 10.68 -8.86
C PHE A 196 -4.90 10.12 -8.85
N GLN A 197 -4.71 8.78 -8.86
CA GLN A 197 -3.37 8.19 -8.92
C GLN A 197 -2.64 8.63 -10.21
N PHE A 198 -3.31 8.62 -11.37
CA PHE A 198 -2.73 9.09 -12.63
C PHE A 198 -2.38 10.57 -12.63
N VAL A 199 -3.24 11.42 -12.06
CA VAL A 199 -2.98 12.86 -11.97
C VAL A 199 -1.75 13.13 -11.09
N TYR A 200 -1.63 12.43 -9.96
CA TYR A 200 -0.48 12.57 -9.07
C TYR A 200 0.81 12.07 -9.72
N VAL A 201 0.78 10.93 -10.41
CA VAL A 201 1.94 10.41 -11.16
C VAL A 201 2.41 11.42 -12.20
N SER A 202 1.49 11.98 -13.00
CA SER A 202 1.85 12.94 -14.05
C SER A 202 2.34 14.29 -13.49
N GLY A 203 1.84 14.72 -12.34
CA GLY A 203 2.29 15.95 -11.67
C GLY A 203 3.68 15.81 -11.07
N GLN A 204 3.98 14.70 -10.42
CA GLN A 204 5.29 14.48 -9.77
C GLN A 204 6.43 14.16 -10.73
N ALA A 205 6.13 13.67 -11.93
CA ALA A 205 7.14 13.53 -12.99
C ALA A 205 7.79 14.87 -13.37
N GLN A 206 7.18 16.02 -13.00
CA GLN A 206 7.72 17.36 -13.26
C GLN A 206 8.50 17.96 -12.08
N GLU A 207 8.28 17.49 -10.84
CA GLU A 207 8.83 18.15 -9.63
C GLU A 207 9.94 17.36 -8.92
N GLY A 208 10.22 16.10 -9.31
CA GLY A 208 11.30 15.30 -8.70
C GLY A 208 11.09 14.93 -7.22
N GLU A 209 9.95 15.27 -6.64
CA GLU A 209 9.61 15.06 -5.22
C GLU A 209 8.45 14.08 -5.09
N GLY A 210 8.71 12.80 -4.88
CA GLY A 210 7.64 11.84 -4.75
C GLY A 210 7.84 10.77 -3.69
N GLY A 211 7.36 11.02 -2.47
CA GLY A 211 7.37 10.02 -1.39
C GLY A 211 6.28 8.95 -1.46
N VAL A 212 5.44 8.92 -2.49
CA VAL A 212 4.37 7.92 -2.66
C VAL A 212 4.58 7.16 -3.96
N ALA A 213 4.62 5.85 -3.86
CA ALA A 213 4.78 4.96 -5.00
C ALA A 213 3.46 4.81 -5.79
N TYR A 214 3.07 5.84 -6.50
CA TYR A 214 1.79 5.86 -7.23
C TYR A 214 1.70 4.80 -8.32
N TRP A 215 2.82 4.47 -8.97
CA TRP A 215 2.85 3.39 -9.95
C TRP A 215 2.49 2.04 -9.35
N ALA A 216 2.88 1.78 -8.11
CA ALA A 216 2.49 0.58 -7.39
C ALA A 216 0.96 0.46 -7.18
N HIS A 217 0.21 1.55 -7.33
CA HIS A 217 -1.24 1.55 -7.21
C HIS A 217 -1.97 1.37 -8.55
N ILE A 218 -1.27 1.49 -9.67
CA ILE A 218 -1.83 1.44 -11.03
C ILE A 218 -1.52 0.10 -11.72
N VAL A 219 -0.35 -0.46 -11.44
CA VAL A 219 0.10 -1.76 -11.97
C VAL A 219 -0.59 -2.90 -11.24
#